data_cf347494c2192aac49dbe08a03006850
#
_entry.id   cf347494c2192aac49dbe08a03006850
#
_cell.length_a   1.000
_cell.length_b   1.000
_cell.length_c   1.000
_cell.angle_alpha   90.00
_cell.angle_beta   90.00
_cell.angle_gamma   90.00
#
_symmetry.space_group_name_H-M   'P 1'
#
loop_
_entity.id
_entity.type
_entity.pdbx_description
1 polymer ?
#
loop_
_entity_poly.entity_id
_entity_poly.type
_entity_poly.pdbx_seq_one_letter_code
_entity_poly.pdbx_strand_id
1 'polypeptide(L)'
;RKYTYILLLLFLAVSTNAQKSAWDEIKEDVCIAGGGYCSYPYPRHEVPKLTPAPKGYKPFYMSHYGRHGSRWLHDPAQYSNPIQVLEKADKYGKLTARGKEVLKQLREIEVSSKGRIGELTTVGARQHQEIAQRMTKNFPEIFRGKNVIVDTKSSTVMRCALSMLNEVKELEAFNPRMTVNADASGADMWYMVYGDSKAAQLEKEARAKELKAFDEKHFHPDYFVSKMFNDRQFAQDSLDLHGIMRAILDITSNQQSHDTEISFWDLFDEQERYENWLIDNAFWYVVRGPSPITEGYMPHLAENLLNNILESADKAIAGKGVNANLRFGHDACLVPLVCLMELGDFGKVFNDLEDLAASRWHIHDLTTMGANMQLIFYRSKKSDDILVKALLNEKELSMPVPSETAPYYSWKALRAYYKSKLEASKK
;
A
#
# COMPACT_ATOMS: atom_id res chain seq x y z
N ARG A 1 -35.49 -57.38 -13.51
CA ARG A 1 -34.39 -56.42 -13.91
C ARG A 1 -34.38 -55.26 -12.92
N LYS A 2 -33.41 -55.28 -11.97
CA LYS A 2 -33.18 -54.19 -11.02
C LYS A 2 -32.12 -53.28 -11.61
N TYR A 3 -32.43 -51.99 -11.83
CA TYR A 3 -31.46 -50.99 -12.20
C TYR A 3 -30.96 -50.35 -10.92
N THR A 4 -29.66 -50.57 -10.64
CA THR A 4 -28.90 -49.90 -9.56
C THR A 4 -28.35 -48.61 -10.12
N TYR A 5 -28.84 -47.44 -9.66
CA TYR A 5 -28.26 -46.15 -9.96
C TYR A 5 -27.06 -45.91 -9.01
N ILE A 6 -25.87 -45.89 -9.55
CA ILE A 6 -24.67 -45.44 -8.84
C ILE A 6 -24.64 -43.93 -8.92
N LEU A 7 -24.88 -43.27 -7.78
CA LEU A 7 -24.71 -41.82 -7.61
C LEU A 7 -23.23 -41.57 -7.44
N LEU A 8 -22.58 -41.06 -8.49
CA LEU A 8 -21.18 -40.60 -8.42
C LEU A 8 -21.18 -39.22 -7.78
N LEU A 9 -20.91 -39.13 -6.48
CA LEU A 9 -20.61 -37.87 -5.76
C LEU A 9 -19.22 -37.43 -6.15
N LEU A 10 -19.12 -36.49 -7.08
CA LEU A 10 -17.89 -35.70 -7.34
C LEU A 10 -17.68 -34.76 -6.15
N PHE A 11 -16.83 -35.16 -5.23
CA PHE A 11 -16.22 -34.25 -4.28
C PHE A 11 -15.25 -33.31 -5.06
N LEU A 12 -15.72 -32.11 -5.40
CA LEU A 12 -14.84 -31.00 -5.72
C LEU A 12 -14.09 -30.66 -4.42
N ALA A 13 -12.87 -31.14 -4.32
CA ALA A 13 -11.93 -30.66 -3.34
C ALA A 13 -11.60 -29.19 -3.69
N VAL A 14 -12.38 -28.27 -3.16
CA VAL A 14 -11.95 -26.88 -3.06
C VAL A 14 -10.81 -26.89 -2.05
N SER A 15 -9.59 -26.89 -2.56
CA SER A 15 -8.44 -26.58 -1.73
C SER A 15 -8.59 -25.12 -1.27
N THR A 16 -9.23 -24.94 -0.13
CA THR A 16 -9.11 -23.70 0.62
C THR A 16 -7.65 -23.63 1.05
N ASN A 17 -6.81 -22.93 0.29
CA ASN A 17 -5.55 -22.45 0.83
C ASN A 17 -5.94 -21.60 2.04
N ALA A 18 -5.77 -22.16 3.24
CA ALA A 18 -5.92 -21.40 4.46
C ALA A 18 -4.97 -20.20 4.32
N GLN A 19 -5.51 -18.98 4.47
CA GLN A 19 -4.69 -17.78 4.43
C GLN A 19 -3.66 -17.90 5.54
N LYS A 20 -2.39 -17.60 5.22
CA LYS A 20 -1.34 -17.48 6.21
C LYS A 20 -1.68 -16.36 7.18
N SER A 21 -1.37 -16.54 8.44
CA SER A 21 -1.44 -15.46 9.41
C SER A 21 -0.34 -14.44 9.14
N ALA A 22 -0.53 -13.19 9.57
CA ALA A 22 0.52 -12.17 9.46
C ALA A 22 1.81 -12.60 10.19
N TRP A 23 1.68 -13.37 11.27
CA TRP A 23 2.81 -13.98 11.97
C TRP A 23 3.63 -14.91 11.06
N ASP A 24 2.96 -15.81 10.35
CA ASP A 24 3.63 -16.74 9.43
C ASP A 24 4.25 -16.03 8.23
N GLU A 25 3.57 -15.00 7.71
CA GLU A 25 4.07 -14.18 6.61
C GLU A 25 5.36 -13.42 7.00
N ILE A 26 5.41 -12.84 8.21
CA ILE A 26 6.59 -12.14 8.75
C ILE A 26 7.76 -13.11 8.98
N LYS A 27 7.48 -14.35 9.40
CA LYS A 27 8.52 -15.37 9.55
C LYS A 27 9.13 -15.78 8.21
N GLU A 28 8.35 -15.82 7.16
CA GLU A 28 8.83 -16.16 5.81
C GLU A 28 9.55 -14.97 5.13
N ASP A 29 9.03 -13.76 5.32
CA ASP A 29 9.62 -12.53 4.80
C ASP A 29 9.61 -11.44 5.87
N VAL A 30 10.73 -11.26 6.54
CA VAL A 30 10.89 -10.26 7.62
C VAL A 30 10.61 -8.83 7.15
N CYS A 31 10.72 -8.54 5.86
CA CYS A 31 10.40 -7.23 5.30
C CYS A 31 8.94 -6.82 5.54
N ILE A 32 8.04 -7.79 5.69
CA ILE A 32 6.62 -7.57 6.00
C ILE A 32 6.44 -6.89 7.36
N ALA A 33 7.34 -7.14 8.32
CA ALA A 33 7.34 -6.46 9.62
C ALA A 33 7.49 -4.93 9.51
N GLY A 34 7.95 -4.42 8.37
CA GLY A 34 8.01 -3.00 8.06
C GLY A 34 6.67 -2.33 7.77
N GLY A 35 5.55 -3.07 7.74
CA GLY A 35 4.21 -2.52 7.57
C GLY A 35 4.09 -1.61 6.35
N GLY A 36 3.71 -0.36 6.55
CA GLY A 36 3.58 0.66 5.50
C GLY A 36 4.90 1.08 4.83
N TYR A 37 6.05 0.72 5.39
CA TYR A 37 7.38 0.87 4.77
C TYR A 37 7.78 -0.32 3.90
N CYS A 38 7.00 -1.40 3.89
CA CYS A 38 7.29 -2.57 3.07
C CYS A 38 7.50 -2.15 1.61
N SER A 39 8.59 -2.62 1.00
CA SER A 39 8.88 -2.36 -0.42
C SER A 39 7.90 -3.13 -1.31
N TYR A 40 7.73 -2.69 -2.57
CA TYR A 40 6.86 -3.37 -3.52
C TYR A 40 7.16 -4.87 -3.58
N PRO A 41 6.15 -5.75 -3.57
CA PRO A 41 6.37 -7.17 -3.35
C PRO A 41 7.16 -7.86 -4.49
N TYR A 42 7.16 -7.30 -5.69
CA TYR A 42 7.84 -7.91 -6.84
C TYR A 42 9.17 -7.19 -7.12
N PRO A 43 10.23 -7.88 -7.47
CA PRO A 43 10.37 -9.33 -7.74
C PRO A 43 10.52 -10.22 -6.51
N ARG A 44 10.42 -9.68 -5.27
CA ARG A 44 10.62 -10.46 -4.03
C ARG A 44 9.66 -11.65 -3.91
N HIS A 45 8.44 -11.48 -4.40
CA HIS A 45 7.43 -12.53 -4.54
C HIS A 45 7.12 -12.82 -6.01
N GLU A 46 6.44 -13.94 -6.27
CA GLU A 46 5.97 -14.26 -7.62
C GLU A 46 4.86 -13.31 -8.08
N VAL A 47 4.96 -12.85 -9.33
CA VAL A 47 3.90 -12.04 -9.94
C VAL A 47 2.65 -12.91 -10.14
N PRO A 48 1.48 -12.49 -9.62
CA PRO A 48 0.25 -13.27 -9.74
C PRO A 48 -0.17 -13.47 -11.20
N LYS A 49 -0.69 -14.65 -11.52
CA LYS A 49 -1.35 -14.90 -12.80
C LYS A 49 -2.75 -14.33 -12.76
N LEU A 50 -3.07 -13.49 -13.73
CA LEU A 50 -4.40 -12.91 -13.86
C LEU A 50 -5.37 -13.89 -14.52
N THR A 51 -6.62 -13.91 -14.03
CA THR A 51 -7.72 -14.65 -14.65
C THR A 51 -7.96 -14.13 -16.08
N PRO A 52 -8.01 -14.99 -17.10
CA PRO A 52 -8.27 -14.58 -18.49
C PRO A 52 -9.63 -13.87 -18.63
N ALA A 53 -9.70 -12.93 -19.56
CA ALA A 53 -10.94 -12.23 -19.87
C ALA A 53 -12.04 -13.20 -20.34
N PRO A 54 -13.31 -12.95 -20.00
CA PRO A 54 -14.44 -13.71 -20.53
C PRO A 54 -14.43 -13.68 -22.06
N LYS A 55 -14.91 -14.76 -22.69
CA LYS A 55 -14.87 -14.93 -24.14
C LYS A 55 -15.50 -13.74 -24.88
N GLY A 56 -14.71 -13.11 -25.75
CA GLY A 56 -15.13 -11.97 -26.57
C GLY A 56 -14.93 -10.61 -25.94
N TYR A 57 -14.54 -10.54 -24.67
CA TYR A 57 -14.16 -9.29 -24.01
C TYR A 57 -12.68 -8.99 -24.20
N LYS A 58 -12.36 -7.70 -24.41
CA LYS A 58 -10.99 -7.20 -24.52
C LYS A 58 -10.83 -5.95 -23.67
N PRO A 59 -9.67 -5.77 -23.02
CA PRO A 59 -9.38 -4.55 -22.27
C PRO A 59 -9.27 -3.37 -23.25
N PHE A 60 -9.77 -2.19 -22.87
CA PHE A 60 -9.73 -1.00 -23.70
C PHE A 60 -9.42 0.29 -22.94
N TYR A 61 -9.56 0.29 -21.60
CA TYR A 61 -9.29 1.43 -20.75
C TYR A 61 -8.76 0.97 -19.39
N MET A 62 -7.86 1.78 -18.82
CA MET A 62 -7.33 1.61 -17.48
C MET A 62 -7.48 2.89 -16.67
N SER A 63 -7.96 2.74 -15.42
CA SER A 63 -7.87 3.78 -14.40
C SER A 63 -6.95 3.30 -13.30
N HIS A 64 -5.89 4.06 -13.04
CA HIS A 64 -4.85 3.73 -12.07
C HIS A 64 -4.73 4.81 -10.99
N TYR A 65 -4.42 4.40 -9.77
CA TYR A 65 -3.89 5.25 -8.71
C TYR A 65 -2.71 4.56 -8.04
N GLY A 66 -1.54 5.21 -8.04
CA GLY A 66 -0.30 4.71 -7.45
C GLY A 66 0.21 5.61 -6.31
N ARG A 67 0.72 4.96 -5.26
CA ARG A 67 1.59 5.57 -4.26
C ARG A 67 2.97 5.79 -4.87
N HIS A 68 3.68 6.86 -4.49
CA HIS A 68 5.09 7.02 -4.84
C HIS A 68 5.92 5.77 -4.48
N GLY A 69 7.01 5.54 -5.19
CA GLY A 69 7.95 4.45 -4.93
C GLY A 69 8.74 4.62 -3.63
N SER A 70 9.62 3.66 -3.38
CA SER A 70 10.58 3.69 -2.26
C SER A 70 11.30 5.03 -2.16
N ARG A 71 11.46 5.53 -0.92
CA ARG A 71 11.97 6.86 -0.63
C ARG A 71 12.85 6.87 0.63
N TRP A 72 13.64 7.92 0.78
CA TRP A 72 14.28 8.27 2.04
C TRP A 72 13.22 8.63 3.09
N LEU A 73 13.54 8.48 4.38
CA LEU A 73 12.68 8.98 5.46
C LEU A 73 12.47 10.49 5.28
N HIS A 74 11.32 10.99 5.77
CA HIS A 74 10.86 12.33 5.41
C HIS A 74 11.22 13.41 6.44
N ASP A 75 11.84 13.03 7.58
CA ASP A 75 12.28 13.94 8.63
C ASP A 75 13.75 13.63 8.98
N PRO A 76 14.66 14.62 8.95
CA PRO A 76 16.04 14.43 9.38
C PRO A 76 16.16 13.89 10.82
N ALA A 77 15.21 14.25 11.69
CA ALA A 77 15.20 13.80 13.07
C ALA A 77 15.03 12.26 13.20
N GLN A 78 14.41 11.62 12.22
CA GLN A 78 14.30 10.15 12.20
C GLN A 78 15.67 9.47 12.11
N TYR A 79 16.68 10.13 11.52
CA TYR A 79 18.05 9.62 11.47
C TYR A 79 18.89 10.09 12.67
N SER A 80 18.82 11.38 13.03
CA SER A 80 19.70 11.97 14.05
C SER A 80 19.31 11.60 15.49
N ASN A 81 18.01 11.46 15.81
CA ASN A 81 17.57 11.19 17.17
C ASN A 81 18.10 9.86 17.74
N PRO A 82 17.98 8.69 17.03
CA PRO A 82 18.54 7.45 17.57
C PRO A 82 20.07 7.51 17.72
N ILE A 83 20.80 8.24 16.85
CA ILE A 83 22.22 8.44 16.98
C ILE A 83 22.57 9.15 18.30
N GLN A 84 21.88 10.28 18.58
CA GLN A 84 22.11 11.05 19.82
C GLN A 84 21.89 10.21 21.09
N VAL A 85 20.83 9.37 21.11
CA VAL A 85 20.55 8.49 22.26
C VAL A 85 21.63 7.42 22.41
N LEU A 86 22.08 6.81 21.30
CA LEU A 86 23.15 5.80 21.34
C LEU A 86 24.52 6.40 21.68
N GLU A 87 24.82 7.61 21.24
CA GLU A 87 26.05 8.34 21.62
C GLU A 87 26.08 8.60 23.14
N LYS A 88 24.95 8.96 23.73
CA LYS A 88 24.84 9.09 25.20
C LYS A 88 25.15 7.76 25.88
N ALA A 89 24.57 6.64 25.41
CA ALA A 89 24.83 5.33 25.97
C ALA A 89 26.29 4.89 25.78
N ASP A 90 26.89 5.15 24.64
CA ASP A 90 28.29 4.82 24.34
C ASP A 90 29.26 5.59 25.24
N LYS A 91 29.00 6.88 25.49
CA LYS A 91 29.77 7.72 26.41
C LYS A 91 29.84 7.12 27.82
N TYR A 92 28.80 6.46 28.27
CA TYR A 92 28.76 5.77 29.56
C TYR A 92 29.23 4.31 29.48
N GLY A 93 29.72 3.84 28.32
CA GLY A 93 30.15 2.46 28.12
C GLY A 93 29.02 1.43 28.21
N LYS A 94 27.78 1.85 27.88
CA LYS A 94 26.57 1.04 28.08
C LYS A 94 26.09 0.31 26.80
N LEU A 95 26.77 0.48 25.67
CA LEU A 95 26.48 -0.26 24.44
C LEU A 95 27.20 -1.62 24.43
N THR A 96 26.50 -2.63 23.93
CA THR A 96 27.12 -3.91 23.51
C THR A 96 28.04 -3.72 22.30
N ALA A 97 28.78 -4.74 21.91
CA ALA A 97 29.54 -4.70 20.66
C ALA A 97 28.63 -4.46 19.45
N ARG A 98 27.44 -5.12 19.41
CA ARG A 98 26.45 -4.90 18.35
C ARG A 98 25.86 -3.51 18.39
N GLY A 99 25.56 -2.97 19.60
CA GLY A 99 25.07 -1.60 19.75
C GLY A 99 26.06 -0.54 19.22
N LYS A 100 27.37 -0.73 19.41
CA LYS A 100 28.41 0.14 18.84
C LYS A 100 28.47 0.05 17.30
N GLU A 101 28.32 -1.15 16.76
CA GLU A 101 28.27 -1.37 15.31
C GLU A 101 27.04 -0.68 14.71
N VAL A 102 25.87 -0.83 15.34
CA VAL A 102 24.62 -0.14 14.93
C VAL A 102 24.80 1.36 14.92
N LEU A 103 25.40 1.95 16.00
CA LEU A 103 25.67 3.38 16.04
C LEU A 103 26.57 3.83 14.88
N LYS A 104 27.60 3.04 14.53
CA LYS A 104 28.44 3.32 13.36
C LYS A 104 27.64 3.30 12.07
N GLN A 105 26.85 2.27 11.83
CA GLN A 105 26.03 2.11 10.63
C GLN A 105 24.94 3.20 10.51
N LEU A 106 24.32 3.61 11.62
CA LEU A 106 23.35 4.71 11.63
C LEU A 106 23.99 6.05 11.22
N ARG A 107 25.22 6.32 11.64
CA ARG A 107 25.97 7.51 11.19
C ARG A 107 26.24 7.46 9.67
N GLU A 108 26.59 6.29 9.12
CA GLU A 108 26.78 6.11 7.68
C GLU A 108 25.48 6.37 6.91
N ILE A 109 24.34 5.86 7.41
CA ILE A 109 23.01 6.11 6.83
C ILE A 109 22.64 7.60 6.92
N GLU A 110 22.85 8.24 8.07
CA GLU A 110 22.57 9.67 8.24
C GLU A 110 23.38 10.51 7.25
N VAL A 111 24.68 10.23 7.08
CA VAL A 111 25.52 10.92 6.10
C VAL A 111 24.98 10.74 4.68
N SER A 112 24.53 9.53 4.33
CA SER A 112 23.97 9.23 3.02
C SER A 112 22.61 9.90 2.79
N SER A 113 21.86 10.21 3.86
CA SER A 113 20.53 10.85 3.78
C SER A 113 20.59 12.37 3.56
N LYS A 114 21.78 12.99 3.73
CA LYS A 114 21.92 14.45 3.60
C LYS A 114 21.57 14.93 2.20
N GLY A 115 20.61 15.87 2.13
CA GLY A 115 20.10 16.40 0.88
C GLY A 115 19.14 15.46 0.13
N ARG A 116 18.73 14.34 0.76
CA ARG A 116 17.86 13.33 0.15
C ARG A 116 16.54 13.09 0.92
N ILE A 117 16.27 13.88 1.93
CA ILE A 117 15.12 13.69 2.83
C ILE A 117 13.79 13.67 2.05
N GLY A 118 13.06 12.57 2.18
CA GLY A 118 11.77 12.37 1.51
C GLY A 118 11.82 12.16 -0.01
N GLU A 119 13.03 12.12 -0.59
CA GLU A 119 13.21 11.92 -2.04
C GLU A 119 13.04 10.45 -2.46
N LEU A 120 12.62 10.26 -3.71
CA LEU A 120 12.56 8.95 -4.35
C LEU A 120 13.96 8.32 -4.43
N THR A 121 14.06 7.01 -4.13
CA THR A 121 15.31 6.25 -4.29
C THR A 121 15.40 5.62 -5.68
N THR A 122 16.58 5.05 -6.01
CA THR A 122 16.77 4.23 -7.21
C THR A 122 15.88 2.99 -7.21
N VAL A 123 15.66 2.39 -6.04
CA VAL A 123 14.69 1.28 -5.86
C VAL A 123 13.28 1.77 -6.20
N GLY A 124 12.87 2.94 -5.70
CA GLY A 124 11.56 3.51 -5.99
C GLY A 124 11.34 3.79 -7.48
N ALA A 125 12.37 4.29 -8.16
CA ALA A 125 12.31 4.50 -9.61
C ALA A 125 12.14 3.17 -10.37
N ARG A 126 12.92 2.13 -10.01
CA ARG A 126 12.81 0.77 -10.59
C ARG A 126 11.42 0.16 -10.38
N GLN A 127 10.83 0.30 -9.18
CA GLN A 127 9.49 -0.21 -8.90
C GLN A 127 8.47 0.30 -9.93
N HIS A 128 8.46 1.59 -10.21
CA HIS A 128 7.54 2.19 -11.18
C HIS A 128 7.84 1.78 -12.63
N GLN A 129 9.11 1.65 -13.01
CA GLN A 129 9.48 1.11 -14.31
C GLN A 129 8.95 -0.32 -14.49
N GLU A 130 9.16 -1.19 -13.51
CA GLU A 130 8.72 -2.58 -13.54
C GLU A 130 7.19 -2.72 -13.51
N ILE A 131 6.47 -1.86 -12.77
CA ILE A 131 5.00 -1.81 -12.77
C ILE A 131 4.51 -1.49 -14.18
N ALA A 132 5.06 -0.46 -14.85
CA ALA A 132 4.68 -0.09 -16.21
C ALA A 132 4.99 -1.20 -17.23
N GLN A 133 6.12 -1.88 -17.10
CA GLN A 133 6.47 -3.02 -17.95
C GLN A 133 5.45 -4.17 -17.80
N ARG A 134 5.04 -4.50 -16.57
CA ARG A 134 4.02 -5.53 -16.32
C ARG A 134 2.64 -5.07 -16.78
N MET A 135 2.29 -3.80 -16.62
CA MET A 135 1.04 -3.18 -17.10
C MET A 135 0.90 -3.34 -18.61
N THR A 136 1.94 -2.98 -19.37
CA THR A 136 1.94 -3.12 -20.84
C THR A 136 1.99 -4.57 -21.30
N LYS A 137 2.64 -5.46 -20.56
CA LYS A 137 2.67 -6.90 -20.83
C LYS A 137 1.31 -7.56 -20.60
N ASN A 138 0.61 -7.19 -19.54
CA ASN A 138 -0.66 -7.80 -19.16
C ASN A 138 -1.85 -7.24 -19.93
N PHE A 139 -1.78 -5.95 -20.36
CA PHE A 139 -2.88 -5.25 -21.04
C PHE A 139 -2.41 -4.53 -22.31
N PRO A 140 -1.74 -5.25 -23.26
CA PRO A 140 -1.16 -4.62 -24.44
C PRO A 140 -2.22 -3.94 -25.32
N GLU A 141 -3.48 -4.38 -25.30
CA GLU A 141 -4.55 -3.80 -26.10
C GLU A 141 -4.85 -2.34 -25.74
N ILE A 142 -4.60 -1.95 -24.49
CA ILE A 142 -4.80 -0.57 -24.02
C ILE A 142 -3.69 0.35 -24.54
N PHE A 143 -2.45 -0.17 -24.61
CA PHE A 143 -1.25 0.63 -24.84
C PHE A 143 -0.68 0.51 -26.27
N ARG A 144 -1.14 -0.47 -27.07
CA ARG A 144 -0.73 -0.63 -28.47
C ARG A 144 -1.64 0.17 -29.39
N GLY A 145 -1.08 0.78 -30.42
CA GLY A 145 -1.84 1.44 -31.44
C GLY A 145 -1.22 2.77 -31.88
N LYS A 146 -1.83 3.39 -32.90
CA LYS A 146 -1.34 4.66 -33.43
C LYS A 146 -1.89 5.88 -32.69
N ASN A 147 -3.04 5.74 -32.03
CA ASN A 147 -3.80 6.84 -31.42
C ASN A 147 -4.04 6.58 -29.93
N VAL A 148 -3.06 5.99 -29.24
CA VAL A 148 -3.15 5.79 -27.80
C VAL A 148 -2.87 7.11 -27.11
N ILE A 149 -3.77 7.50 -26.20
CA ILE A 149 -3.62 8.68 -25.36
C ILE A 149 -3.64 8.22 -23.91
N VAL A 150 -2.61 8.61 -23.16
CA VAL A 150 -2.51 8.40 -21.70
C VAL A 150 -2.48 9.76 -21.02
N ASP A 151 -3.40 9.98 -20.11
CA ASP A 151 -3.42 11.16 -19.26
C ASP A 151 -2.89 10.77 -17.88
N THR A 152 -1.82 11.41 -17.44
CA THR A 152 -1.15 11.09 -16.19
C THR A 152 -1.01 12.33 -15.32
N LYS A 153 -1.42 12.21 -14.06
CA LYS A 153 -1.45 13.28 -13.07
C LYS A 153 -0.69 12.86 -11.82
N SER A 154 0.08 13.77 -11.28
CA SER A 154 0.79 13.57 -10.01
C SER A 154 0.43 14.64 -9.00
N SER A 155 0.53 14.32 -7.72
CA SER A 155 0.62 15.35 -6.70
C SER A 155 1.85 16.23 -6.94
N THR A 156 1.85 17.45 -6.41
CA THR A 156 2.96 18.41 -6.56
C THR A 156 4.23 17.99 -5.79
N VAL A 157 4.20 16.86 -5.08
CA VAL A 157 5.34 16.35 -4.33
C VAL A 157 6.32 15.65 -5.29
N MET A 158 7.57 16.07 -5.28
CA MET A 158 8.60 15.66 -6.24
C MET A 158 8.72 14.13 -6.41
N ARG A 159 8.71 13.36 -5.30
CA ARG A 159 8.78 11.89 -5.39
C ARG A 159 7.62 11.26 -6.14
N CYS A 160 6.42 11.86 -6.09
CA CYS A 160 5.26 11.38 -6.83
C CYS A 160 5.41 11.69 -8.32
N ALA A 161 5.85 12.91 -8.66
CA ALA A 161 6.12 13.31 -10.04
C ALA A 161 7.23 12.45 -10.68
N LEU A 162 8.30 12.16 -9.93
CA LEU A 162 9.36 11.26 -10.41
C LEU A 162 8.88 9.81 -10.56
N SER A 163 8.01 9.33 -9.67
CA SER A 163 7.37 8.00 -9.82
C SER A 163 6.56 7.94 -11.11
N MET A 164 5.72 8.96 -11.36
CA MET A 164 4.97 9.12 -12.60
C MET A 164 5.87 9.08 -13.83
N LEU A 165 6.94 9.88 -13.84
CA LEU A 165 7.85 9.96 -14.99
C LEU A 165 8.59 8.65 -15.25
N ASN A 166 8.89 7.85 -14.23
CA ASN A 166 9.48 6.53 -14.42
C ASN A 166 8.52 5.54 -15.07
N GLU A 167 7.21 5.57 -14.77
CA GLU A 167 6.22 4.78 -15.51
C GLU A 167 6.05 5.29 -16.94
N VAL A 168 5.92 6.61 -17.13
CA VAL A 168 5.79 7.23 -18.47
C VAL A 168 6.93 6.81 -19.39
N LYS A 169 8.17 6.84 -18.90
CA LYS A 169 9.34 6.42 -19.68
C LYS A 169 9.20 5.00 -20.25
N GLU A 170 8.70 4.05 -19.46
CA GLU A 170 8.50 2.67 -19.90
C GLU A 170 7.31 2.53 -20.86
N LEU A 171 6.23 3.30 -20.63
CA LEU A 171 5.09 3.33 -21.55
C LEU A 171 5.48 3.87 -22.92
N GLU A 172 6.25 4.97 -22.98
CA GLU A 172 6.76 5.55 -24.23
C GLU A 172 7.77 4.63 -24.93
N ALA A 173 8.61 3.90 -24.15
CA ALA A 173 9.50 2.89 -24.71
C ALA A 173 8.72 1.72 -25.33
N PHE A 174 7.60 1.32 -24.73
CA PHE A 174 6.71 0.28 -25.28
C PHE A 174 5.99 0.75 -26.55
N ASN A 175 5.51 1.97 -26.59
CA ASN A 175 4.83 2.55 -27.75
C ASN A 175 5.24 4.01 -28.00
N PRO A 176 6.29 4.25 -28.80
CA PRO A 176 6.77 5.60 -29.13
C PRO A 176 5.77 6.50 -29.89
N ARG A 177 4.63 5.96 -30.32
CA ARG A 177 3.55 6.72 -31.01
C ARG A 177 2.42 7.10 -30.06
N MET A 178 2.56 6.77 -28.78
CA MET A 178 1.62 7.15 -27.73
C MET A 178 1.72 8.65 -27.44
N THR A 179 0.59 9.28 -27.22
CA THR A 179 0.54 10.64 -26.67
C THR A 179 0.40 10.54 -25.17
N VAL A 180 1.36 11.06 -24.44
CA VAL A 180 1.30 11.10 -22.96
C VAL A 180 1.14 12.56 -22.54
N ASN A 181 0.05 12.85 -21.83
CA ASN A 181 -0.19 14.14 -21.18
C ASN A 181 0.19 14.02 -19.70
N ALA A 182 1.39 14.47 -19.34
CA ALA A 182 1.90 14.42 -17.97
C ALA A 182 1.77 15.79 -17.29
N ASP A 183 1.18 15.82 -16.08
CA ASP A 183 1.05 17.04 -15.29
C ASP A 183 1.21 16.75 -13.78
N ALA A 184 1.77 17.74 -13.06
CA ALA A 184 1.93 17.73 -11.61
C ALA A 184 1.51 19.11 -11.08
N SER A 185 0.24 19.43 -11.17
CA SER A 185 -0.34 20.74 -10.92
C SER A 185 -1.12 20.80 -9.61
N GLY A 186 -1.09 21.98 -8.95
CA GLY A 186 -1.99 22.31 -7.85
C GLY A 186 -3.47 22.23 -8.23
N ALA A 187 -3.79 22.35 -9.53
CA ALA A 187 -5.15 22.24 -10.04
C ALA A 187 -5.79 20.86 -9.81
N ASP A 188 -4.97 19.80 -9.67
CA ASP A 188 -5.45 18.43 -9.46
C ASP A 188 -5.45 18.03 -7.97
N MET A 189 -4.97 18.91 -7.07
CA MET A 189 -4.79 18.55 -5.65
C MET A 189 -6.11 18.34 -4.91
N TRP A 190 -7.20 18.94 -5.36
CA TRP A 190 -8.50 18.81 -4.73
C TRP A 190 -9.06 17.38 -4.71
N TYR A 191 -8.55 16.49 -5.57
CA TYR A 191 -8.94 15.06 -5.58
C TYR A 191 -7.79 14.10 -5.31
N MET A 192 -6.50 14.54 -5.38
CA MET A 192 -5.34 13.66 -5.17
C MET A 192 -4.64 13.84 -3.83
N VAL A 193 -4.80 15.01 -3.20
CA VAL A 193 -4.32 15.29 -1.84
C VAL A 193 -5.46 15.96 -1.09
N TYR A 194 -5.71 15.49 0.12
CA TYR A 194 -6.80 16.01 0.91
C TYR A 194 -6.39 16.08 2.38
N GLY A 195 -7.08 16.88 3.07
CA GLY A 195 -7.07 16.99 4.50
C GLY A 195 -8.28 17.83 4.88
N ASP A 196 -8.95 17.43 5.91
CA ASP A 196 -9.98 18.24 6.53
C ASP A 196 -9.81 18.29 8.05
N SER A 197 -10.47 19.27 8.66
CA SER A 197 -10.34 19.50 10.10
C SER A 197 -10.95 18.37 10.94
N LYS A 198 -12.00 17.72 10.44
CA LYS A 198 -12.66 16.62 11.15
C LYS A 198 -11.75 15.40 11.21
N ALA A 199 -11.15 14.97 10.08
CA ALA A 199 -10.22 13.86 10.05
C ALA A 199 -9.01 14.13 10.96
N ALA A 200 -8.44 15.34 10.91
CA ALA A 200 -7.31 15.73 11.76
C ALA A 200 -7.66 15.66 13.26
N GLN A 201 -8.86 16.08 13.63
CA GLN A 201 -9.33 16.01 15.02
C GLN A 201 -9.52 14.55 15.46
N LEU A 202 -10.22 13.73 14.67
CA LEU A 202 -10.44 12.32 14.97
C LEU A 202 -9.12 11.54 15.08
N GLU A 203 -8.17 11.78 14.17
CA GLU A 203 -6.84 11.18 14.23
C GLU A 203 -6.10 11.59 15.51
N LYS A 204 -6.14 12.87 15.89
CA LYS A 204 -5.49 13.37 17.10
C LYS A 204 -6.07 12.69 18.35
N GLU A 205 -7.39 12.56 18.45
CA GLU A 205 -8.06 11.91 19.57
C GLU A 205 -7.71 10.42 19.65
N ALA A 206 -7.78 9.70 18.53
CA ALA A 206 -7.43 8.28 18.46
C ALA A 206 -5.96 8.03 18.84
N ARG A 207 -5.02 8.88 18.40
CA ARG A 207 -3.60 8.80 18.78
C ARG A 207 -3.38 9.01 20.29
N ALA A 208 -4.13 9.94 20.89
CA ALA A 208 -3.97 10.28 22.29
C ALA A 208 -4.52 9.20 23.23
N LYS A 209 -5.40 8.32 22.78
CA LYS A 209 -6.10 7.36 23.63
C LYS A 209 -5.99 5.93 23.12
N GLU A 210 -6.79 5.55 22.11
CA GLU A 210 -6.93 4.15 21.70
C GLU A 210 -5.63 3.59 21.10
N LEU A 211 -4.99 4.33 20.20
CA LEU A 211 -3.74 3.90 19.58
C LEU A 211 -2.58 3.88 20.56
N LYS A 212 -2.54 4.86 21.49
CA LYS A 212 -1.54 4.86 22.56
C LYS A 212 -1.70 3.65 23.49
N ALA A 213 -2.93 3.35 23.91
CA ALA A 213 -3.19 2.18 24.77
C ALA A 213 -2.85 0.85 24.07
N PHE A 214 -3.12 0.76 22.75
CA PHE A 214 -2.78 -0.41 21.96
C PHE A 214 -1.26 -0.56 21.81
N ASP A 215 -0.54 0.52 21.52
CA ASP A 215 0.92 0.55 21.44
C ASP A 215 1.56 0.15 22.77
N GLU A 216 1.14 0.74 23.90
CA GLU A 216 1.63 0.39 25.23
C GLU A 216 1.39 -1.09 25.59
N LYS A 217 0.28 -1.68 25.15
CA LYS A 217 -0.03 -3.10 25.36
C LYS A 217 0.90 -4.04 24.61
N HIS A 218 1.31 -3.64 23.40
CA HIS A 218 2.10 -4.46 22.46
C HIS A 218 3.57 -4.05 22.36
N PHE A 219 4.03 -3.17 23.22
CA PHE A 219 5.42 -2.73 23.24
C PHE A 219 6.24 -3.52 24.27
N HIS A 220 7.08 -4.47 23.82
CA HIS A 220 7.93 -5.31 24.66
C HIS A 220 9.38 -5.29 24.13
N PRO A 221 10.26 -4.39 24.64
CA PRO A 221 11.58 -4.15 24.07
C PRO A 221 12.69 -5.05 24.64
N ASP A 222 12.38 -6.20 25.23
CA ASP A 222 13.32 -6.97 26.03
C ASP A 222 14.48 -7.55 25.23
N TYR A 223 14.20 -8.11 24.05
CA TYR A 223 15.24 -8.64 23.17
C TYR A 223 16.07 -7.52 22.56
N PHE A 224 15.42 -6.46 22.05
CA PHE A 224 16.10 -5.26 21.55
C PHE A 224 17.07 -4.68 22.59
N VAL A 225 16.63 -4.52 23.85
CA VAL A 225 17.47 -4.02 24.95
C VAL A 225 18.67 -4.91 25.16
N SER A 226 18.48 -6.25 25.15
CA SER A 226 19.57 -7.21 25.35
C SER A 226 20.61 -7.18 24.24
N LYS A 227 20.20 -6.85 23.01
CA LYS A 227 21.09 -6.73 21.85
C LYS A 227 21.88 -5.43 21.85
N MET A 228 21.24 -4.35 22.28
CA MET A 228 21.82 -3.00 22.17
C MET A 228 22.63 -2.56 23.38
N PHE A 229 22.21 -2.98 24.59
CA PHE A 229 22.75 -2.44 25.83
C PHE A 229 23.29 -3.56 26.74
N ASN A 230 24.46 -3.30 27.36
CA ASN A 230 25.07 -4.21 28.34
C ASN A 230 24.61 -3.97 29.77
N ASP A 231 23.74 -2.96 29.99
CA ASP A 231 23.14 -2.58 31.25
C ASP A 231 21.65 -2.25 31.05
N ARG A 232 20.80 -3.24 31.35
CA ARG A 232 19.35 -3.13 31.20
C ARG A 232 18.74 -2.03 32.06
N GLN A 233 19.22 -1.91 33.32
CA GLN A 233 18.70 -0.92 34.25
C GLN A 233 19.00 0.51 33.75
N PHE A 234 20.24 0.74 33.29
CA PHE A 234 20.58 2.02 32.68
C PHE A 234 19.68 2.34 31.49
N ALA A 235 19.43 1.37 30.62
CA ALA A 235 18.59 1.58 29.45
C ALA A 235 17.16 1.97 29.84
N GLN A 236 16.58 1.30 30.84
CA GLN A 236 15.24 1.56 31.35
C GLN A 236 15.12 2.92 32.06
N ASP A 237 16.10 3.27 32.88
CA ASP A 237 16.01 4.47 33.74
C ASP A 237 16.46 5.76 33.03
N SER A 238 17.31 5.66 32.01
CA SER A 238 18.04 6.81 31.45
C SER A 238 17.74 7.11 29.98
N LEU A 239 17.05 6.21 29.27
CA LEU A 239 16.76 6.33 27.84
C LEU A 239 15.26 6.28 27.58
N ASP A 240 14.83 6.97 26.54
CA ASP A 240 13.53 6.76 25.91
C ASP A 240 13.58 5.48 25.05
N LEU A 241 13.32 4.32 25.70
CA LEU A 241 13.37 3.01 25.03
C LEU A 241 12.31 2.88 23.92
N HIS A 242 11.14 3.46 24.16
CA HIS A 242 10.08 3.44 23.15
C HIS A 242 10.52 4.23 21.91
N GLY A 243 10.94 5.46 22.10
CA GLY A 243 11.37 6.33 21.00
C GLY A 243 12.55 5.75 20.22
N ILE A 244 13.59 5.20 20.88
CA ILE A 244 14.75 4.65 20.17
C ILE A 244 14.44 3.36 19.44
N MET A 245 13.66 2.44 20.03
CA MET A 245 13.28 1.20 19.38
C MET A 245 12.43 1.49 18.12
N ARG A 246 11.43 2.36 18.23
CA ARG A 246 10.60 2.80 17.07
C ARG A 246 11.43 3.46 15.99
N ALA A 247 12.35 4.36 16.35
CA ALA A 247 13.21 5.01 15.37
C ALA A 247 14.12 4.02 14.62
N ILE A 248 14.69 3.03 15.32
CA ILE A 248 15.52 1.99 14.69
C ILE A 248 14.65 1.07 13.83
N LEU A 249 13.42 0.73 14.25
CA LEU A 249 12.46 -0.04 13.45
C LEU A 249 12.08 0.71 12.15
N ASP A 250 11.84 2.02 12.22
CA ASP A 250 11.56 2.84 11.03
C ASP A 250 12.74 2.83 10.05
N ILE A 251 13.96 3.03 10.56
CA ILE A 251 15.17 2.97 9.73
C ILE A 251 15.34 1.57 9.14
N THR A 252 15.19 0.51 9.95
CA THR A 252 15.29 -0.89 9.51
C THR A 252 14.30 -1.19 8.39
N SER A 253 13.04 -0.82 8.60
CA SER A 253 11.98 -0.98 7.60
C SER A 253 12.29 -0.21 6.32
N ASN A 254 12.89 0.97 6.43
CA ASN A 254 13.24 1.81 5.30
C ASN A 254 14.50 1.30 4.54
N GLN A 255 15.35 0.43 5.13
CA GLN A 255 16.51 -0.10 4.40
C GLN A 255 16.11 -0.90 3.15
N GLN A 256 14.95 -1.53 3.12
CA GLN A 256 14.42 -2.16 1.90
C GLN A 256 14.08 -1.16 0.77
N SER A 257 14.12 0.14 1.05
CA SER A 257 14.00 1.22 0.05
C SER A 257 15.33 1.56 -0.62
N HIS A 258 16.43 0.90 -0.28
CA HIS A 258 17.77 1.20 -0.74
C HIS A 258 18.48 -0.06 -1.27
N ASP A 259 19.45 0.14 -2.18
CA ASP A 259 20.36 -0.90 -2.62
C ASP A 259 21.50 -1.02 -1.57
N THR A 260 21.25 -1.70 -0.45
CA THR A 260 22.16 -1.82 0.68
C THR A 260 22.06 -3.20 1.33
N GLU A 261 23.20 -3.66 1.90
CA GLU A 261 23.26 -4.87 2.73
C GLU A 261 23.06 -4.55 4.23
N ILE A 262 22.94 -3.26 4.61
CA ILE A 262 22.72 -2.89 6.01
C ILE A 262 21.31 -3.31 6.41
N SER A 263 21.24 -4.11 7.47
CA SER A 263 19.98 -4.56 8.08
C SER A 263 20.12 -4.57 9.59
N PHE A 264 19.04 -4.21 10.27
CA PHE A 264 18.98 -4.26 11.73
C PHE A 264 17.88 -5.22 12.24
N TRP A 265 17.32 -6.07 11.37
CA TRP A 265 16.30 -7.03 11.78
C TRP A 265 16.79 -8.04 12.82
N ASP A 266 18.09 -8.28 12.94
CA ASP A 266 18.71 -9.10 13.97
C ASP A 266 18.62 -8.53 15.39
N LEU A 267 18.30 -7.25 15.52
CA LEU A 267 18.07 -6.56 16.80
C LEU A 267 16.73 -6.90 17.44
N PHE A 268 15.82 -7.50 16.69
CA PHE A 268 14.46 -7.78 17.10
C PHE A 268 14.17 -9.28 16.97
N ASP A 269 13.54 -9.88 17.97
CA ASP A 269 13.07 -11.25 17.86
C ASP A 269 11.76 -11.35 17.03
N GLU A 270 11.24 -12.56 16.87
CA GLU A 270 10.01 -12.80 16.09
C GLU A 270 8.80 -12.08 16.70
N GLN A 271 8.72 -12.01 18.02
CA GLN A 271 7.62 -11.36 18.74
C GLN A 271 7.69 -9.84 18.55
N GLU A 272 8.85 -9.22 18.75
CA GLU A 272 9.04 -7.78 18.63
C GLU A 272 8.80 -7.30 17.17
N ARG A 273 9.17 -8.11 16.15
CA ARG A 273 8.87 -7.84 14.74
C ARG A 273 7.38 -7.89 14.45
N TYR A 274 6.69 -8.89 14.97
CA TYR A 274 5.26 -9.04 14.82
C TYR A 274 4.49 -7.92 15.52
N GLU A 275 4.87 -7.56 16.74
CA GLU A 275 4.25 -6.46 17.49
C GLU A 275 4.44 -5.12 16.81
N ASN A 276 5.62 -4.86 16.21
CA ASN A 276 5.82 -3.67 15.39
C ASN A 276 4.83 -3.61 14.22
N TRP A 277 4.68 -4.73 13.50
CA TRP A 277 3.71 -4.82 12.41
C TRP A 277 2.27 -4.63 12.91
N LEU A 278 1.92 -5.26 14.03
CA LEU A 278 0.58 -5.20 14.62
C LEU A 278 0.19 -3.75 14.98
N ILE A 279 1.11 -3.00 15.60
CA ILE A 279 0.93 -1.60 15.96
C ILE A 279 0.76 -0.74 14.70
N ASP A 280 1.61 -0.93 13.68
CA ASP A 280 1.51 -0.18 12.42
C ASP A 280 0.22 -0.51 11.66
N ASN A 281 -0.17 -1.78 11.62
CA ASN A 281 -1.42 -2.24 11.00
C ASN A 281 -2.65 -1.60 11.67
N ALA A 282 -2.71 -1.61 13.00
CA ALA A 282 -3.77 -0.97 13.76
C ALA A 282 -3.79 0.55 13.55
N PHE A 283 -2.61 1.19 13.55
CA PHE A 283 -2.48 2.61 13.25
C PHE A 283 -3.12 2.96 11.90
N TRP A 284 -2.73 2.31 10.81
CA TRP A 284 -3.26 2.59 9.48
C TRP A 284 -4.76 2.31 9.35
N TYR A 285 -5.25 1.24 10.01
CA TYR A 285 -6.67 0.93 10.06
C TYR A 285 -7.47 2.07 10.72
N VAL A 286 -6.99 2.60 11.85
CA VAL A 286 -7.67 3.67 12.57
C VAL A 286 -7.61 5.00 11.82
N VAL A 287 -6.42 5.37 11.30
CA VAL A 287 -6.22 6.72 10.75
C VAL A 287 -6.60 6.86 9.27
N ARG A 288 -6.82 5.74 8.55
CA ARG A 288 -7.16 5.79 7.11
C ARG A 288 -8.19 4.74 6.67
N GLY A 289 -8.47 3.75 7.52
CA GLY A 289 -9.45 2.69 7.28
C GLY A 289 -10.84 2.99 7.85
N PRO A 290 -11.77 2.02 7.77
CA PRO A 290 -13.17 2.19 8.20
C PRO A 290 -13.38 1.95 9.71
N SER A 291 -12.43 2.38 10.53
CA SER A 291 -12.45 2.17 11.97
C SER A 291 -13.60 2.90 12.68
N PRO A 292 -14.35 2.22 13.58
CA PRO A 292 -15.33 2.88 14.44
C PRO A 292 -14.71 3.90 15.40
N ILE A 293 -13.42 3.77 15.75
CA ILE A 293 -12.69 4.72 16.59
C ILE A 293 -12.67 6.12 15.96
N THR A 294 -12.64 6.17 14.63
CA THR A 294 -12.72 7.42 13.84
C THR A 294 -14.07 7.56 13.15
N GLU A 295 -15.15 7.05 13.78
CA GLU A 295 -16.54 7.15 13.30
C GLU A 295 -16.76 6.55 11.89
N GLY A 296 -15.86 5.71 11.38
CA GLY A 296 -15.88 5.24 9.99
C GLY A 296 -15.65 6.34 8.96
N TYR A 297 -15.18 7.52 9.39
CA TYR A 297 -15.07 8.72 8.57
C TYR A 297 -13.94 8.69 7.53
N MET A 298 -12.83 8.03 7.85
CA MET A 298 -11.59 8.15 7.08
C MET A 298 -11.70 7.72 5.60
N PRO A 299 -12.44 6.68 5.22
CA PRO A 299 -12.63 6.33 3.80
C PRO A 299 -13.28 7.45 2.97
N HIS A 300 -14.14 8.28 3.57
CA HIS A 300 -14.81 9.40 2.90
C HIS A 300 -13.84 10.48 2.39
N LEU A 301 -12.63 10.53 2.92
CA LEU A 301 -11.57 11.41 2.40
C LEU A 301 -11.24 11.14 0.92
N ALA A 302 -11.54 9.95 0.40
CA ALA A 302 -11.31 9.60 -1.00
C ALA A 302 -12.51 9.86 -1.94
N GLU A 303 -13.59 10.48 -1.49
CA GLU A 303 -14.80 10.70 -2.30
C GLU A 303 -14.53 11.49 -3.59
N ASN A 304 -13.74 12.56 -3.49
CA ASN A 304 -13.37 13.35 -4.67
C ASN A 304 -12.56 12.54 -5.67
N LEU A 305 -11.64 11.70 -5.19
CA LEU A 305 -10.84 10.83 -6.04
C LEU A 305 -11.71 9.76 -6.69
N LEU A 306 -12.63 9.14 -5.97
CA LEU A 306 -13.57 8.18 -6.52
C LEU A 306 -14.49 8.83 -7.58
N ASN A 307 -15.02 10.03 -7.32
CA ASN A 307 -15.79 10.78 -8.33
C ASN A 307 -14.99 11.02 -9.61
N ASN A 308 -13.74 11.48 -9.49
CA ASN A 308 -12.85 11.68 -10.63
C ASN A 308 -12.61 10.38 -11.42
N ILE A 309 -12.47 9.24 -10.73
CA ILE A 309 -12.33 7.91 -11.36
C ILE A 309 -13.61 7.55 -12.13
N LEU A 310 -14.79 7.72 -11.52
CA LEU A 310 -16.06 7.41 -12.16
C LEU A 310 -16.31 8.25 -13.42
N GLU A 311 -16.07 9.56 -13.34
CA GLU A 311 -16.24 10.48 -14.48
C GLU A 311 -15.27 10.20 -15.62
N SER A 312 -14.01 9.89 -15.29
CA SER A 312 -12.99 9.54 -16.29
C SER A 312 -13.35 8.24 -17.01
N ALA A 313 -13.84 7.24 -16.27
CA ALA A 313 -14.30 5.98 -16.85
C ALA A 313 -15.52 6.17 -17.75
N ASP A 314 -16.51 6.96 -17.34
CA ASP A 314 -17.67 7.27 -18.18
C ASP A 314 -17.25 7.95 -19.49
N LYS A 315 -16.31 8.89 -19.46
CA LYS A 315 -15.75 9.55 -20.66
C LYS A 315 -15.06 8.54 -21.59
N ALA A 316 -14.25 7.64 -21.03
CA ALA A 316 -13.56 6.60 -21.80
C ALA A 316 -14.55 5.60 -22.43
N ILE A 317 -15.58 5.18 -21.73
CA ILE A 317 -16.64 4.29 -22.23
C ILE A 317 -17.40 4.95 -23.36
N ALA A 318 -17.69 6.24 -23.27
CA ALA A 318 -18.37 7.03 -24.31
C ALA A 318 -17.47 7.35 -25.51
N GLY A 319 -16.21 6.91 -25.55
CA GLY A 319 -15.25 7.21 -26.60
C GLY A 319 -14.77 8.65 -26.65
N LYS A 320 -14.94 9.40 -25.55
CA LYS A 320 -14.55 10.82 -25.41
C LYS A 320 -13.36 11.00 -24.45
N GLY A 321 -12.84 9.91 -23.94
CA GLY A 321 -11.73 9.90 -23.01
C GLY A 321 -10.43 9.42 -23.63
N VAL A 322 -9.51 9.09 -22.76
CA VAL A 322 -8.19 8.54 -23.07
C VAL A 322 -8.17 7.02 -22.88
N ASN A 323 -7.09 6.36 -23.29
CA ASN A 323 -6.93 4.92 -23.11
C ASN A 323 -6.54 4.56 -21.67
N ALA A 324 -5.85 5.46 -20.96
CA ALA A 324 -5.53 5.29 -19.55
C ALA A 324 -5.49 6.64 -18.81
N ASN A 325 -6.02 6.65 -17.59
CA ASN A 325 -5.79 7.71 -16.62
C ASN A 325 -4.93 7.16 -15.49
N LEU A 326 -3.70 7.68 -15.36
CA LEU A 326 -2.76 7.28 -14.32
C LEU A 326 -2.62 8.41 -13.31
N ARG A 327 -2.77 8.09 -12.03
CA ARG A 327 -2.67 9.07 -10.93
C ARG A 327 -1.61 8.63 -9.96
N PHE A 328 -0.79 9.58 -9.49
CA PHE A 328 0.35 9.32 -8.61
C PHE A 328 0.29 10.22 -7.38
N GLY A 329 0.28 9.60 -6.21
CA GLY A 329 0.15 10.32 -4.96
C GLY A 329 0.68 9.53 -3.76
N HIS A 330 -0.13 9.44 -2.73
CA HIS A 330 0.27 8.97 -1.41
C HIS A 330 -0.60 7.80 -0.92
N ASP A 331 -0.05 7.06 0.04
CA ASP A 331 -0.75 6.08 0.86
C ASP A 331 -2.02 6.65 1.51
N ALA A 332 -1.92 7.89 2.02
CA ALA A 332 -3.03 8.61 2.63
C ALA A 332 -4.24 8.84 1.70
N CYS A 333 -4.09 8.65 0.37
CA CYS A 333 -5.19 8.65 -0.59
C CYS A 333 -5.57 7.21 -1.00
N LEU A 334 -4.58 6.34 -1.17
CA LEU A 334 -4.80 4.97 -1.64
C LEU A 334 -5.60 4.15 -0.63
N VAL A 335 -5.21 4.21 0.66
CA VAL A 335 -5.87 3.42 1.72
C VAL A 335 -7.35 3.78 1.85
N PRO A 336 -7.73 5.07 2.02
CA PRO A 336 -9.14 5.47 2.03
C PRO A 336 -9.89 5.09 0.75
N LEU A 337 -9.25 5.20 -0.43
CA LEU A 337 -9.89 4.86 -1.70
C LEU A 337 -10.25 3.37 -1.77
N VAL A 338 -9.31 2.49 -1.44
CA VAL A 338 -9.53 1.03 -1.43
C VAL A 338 -10.60 0.65 -0.43
N CYS A 339 -10.60 1.26 0.76
CA CYS A 339 -11.61 1.05 1.79
C CYS A 339 -12.99 1.60 1.37
N LEU A 340 -13.06 2.80 0.79
CA LEU A 340 -14.30 3.40 0.29
C LEU A 340 -14.93 2.57 -0.83
N MET A 341 -14.09 2.02 -1.72
CA MET A 341 -14.51 1.14 -2.81
C MET A 341 -14.83 -0.28 -2.35
N GLU A 342 -14.55 -0.63 -1.10
CA GLU A 342 -14.77 -1.97 -0.51
C GLU A 342 -14.14 -3.08 -1.36
N LEU A 343 -12.91 -2.84 -1.82
CA LEU A 343 -12.17 -3.84 -2.58
C LEU A 343 -11.68 -4.96 -1.67
N GLY A 344 -11.96 -6.21 -2.03
CA GLY A 344 -11.65 -7.35 -1.17
C GLY A 344 -12.33 -7.22 0.20
N ASP A 345 -11.54 -7.40 1.24
CA ASP A 345 -11.99 -7.28 2.64
C ASP A 345 -11.64 -5.93 3.28
N PHE A 346 -11.04 -4.99 2.51
CA PHE A 346 -10.55 -3.72 3.05
C PHE A 346 -11.65 -2.73 3.49
N GLY A 347 -12.90 -2.94 3.05
CA GLY A 347 -14.06 -2.19 3.54
C GLY A 347 -14.68 -2.72 4.84
N LYS A 348 -14.19 -3.85 5.38
CA LYS A 348 -14.74 -4.45 6.59
C LYS A 348 -14.44 -3.63 7.85
N VAL A 349 -15.43 -3.60 8.73
CA VAL A 349 -15.36 -2.90 10.03
C VAL A 349 -15.03 -3.90 11.14
N PHE A 350 -14.03 -3.58 11.96
CA PHE A 350 -13.62 -4.32 13.15
C PHE A 350 -13.80 -3.45 14.37
N ASN A 351 -14.47 -3.96 15.40
CA ASN A 351 -14.71 -3.24 16.65
C ASN A 351 -13.54 -3.38 17.64
N ASP A 352 -12.76 -4.44 17.51
CA ASP A 352 -11.55 -4.67 18.31
C ASP A 352 -10.33 -4.68 17.38
N LEU A 353 -9.29 -3.92 17.75
CA LEU A 353 -8.03 -3.86 17.00
C LEU A 353 -7.28 -5.19 17.00
N GLU A 354 -7.51 -6.05 18.00
CA GLU A 354 -6.93 -7.40 18.06
C GLU A 354 -7.42 -8.31 16.93
N ASP A 355 -8.64 -8.09 16.44
CA ASP A 355 -9.22 -8.88 15.36
C ASP A 355 -8.55 -8.62 14.01
N LEU A 356 -7.83 -7.50 13.87
CA LEU A 356 -7.16 -7.14 12.61
C LEU A 356 -6.12 -8.16 12.17
N ALA A 357 -5.35 -8.69 13.11
CA ALA A 357 -4.27 -9.64 12.81
C ALA A 357 -4.78 -10.97 12.22
N ALA A 358 -5.99 -11.39 12.60
CA ALA A 358 -6.64 -12.59 12.08
C ALA A 358 -7.49 -12.32 10.82
N SER A 359 -7.63 -11.04 10.42
CA SER A 359 -8.40 -10.62 9.26
C SER A 359 -7.57 -10.65 7.98
N ARG A 360 -8.13 -10.14 6.87
CA ARG A 360 -7.40 -9.84 5.62
C ARG A 360 -7.03 -8.37 5.48
N TRP A 361 -7.27 -7.57 6.50
CA TRP A 361 -6.90 -6.16 6.50
C TRP A 361 -5.44 -6.02 6.93
N HIS A 362 -4.51 -6.30 6.02
CA HIS A 362 -3.08 -6.21 6.26
C HIS A 362 -2.49 -5.02 5.51
N ILE A 363 -1.83 -4.13 6.24
CA ILE A 363 -1.27 -2.89 5.68
C ILE A 363 -0.22 -3.16 4.61
N HIS A 364 0.55 -4.22 4.72
CA HIS A 364 1.56 -4.61 3.73
C HIS A 364 0.97 -5.16 2.43
N ASP A 365 -0.28 -5.64 2.44
CA ASP A 365 -1.02 -5.99 1.22
C ASP A 365 -1.69 -4.77 0.58
N LEU A 366 -2.00 -3.76 1.40
CA LEU A 366 -2.73 -2.57 0.97
C LEU A 366 -1.79 -1.49 0.41
N THR A 367 -0.76 -1.11 1.17
CA THR A 367 0.05 0.07 0.82
C THR A 367 1.55 -0.13 1.02
N THR A 368 2.17 -0.99 0.22
CA THR A 368 3.63 -1.02 0.08
C THR A 368 4.16 0.27 -0.55
N MET A 369 5.48 0.52 -0.49
CA MET A 369 6.10 1.54 -1.35
C MET A 369 5.87 1.18 -2.82
N GLY A 370 5.34 2.10 -3.63
CA GLY A 370 4.94 1.84 -5.01
C GLY A 370 3.58 1.14 -5.16
N ALA A 371 2.83 0.95 -4.05
CA ALA A 371 1.51 0.34 -4.11
C ALA A 371 0.59 1.02 -5.13
N ASN A 372 -0.21 0.23 -5.81
CA ASN A 372 -1.11 0.77 -6.82
C ASN A 372 -2.42 -0.02 -6.91
N MET A 373 -3.47 0.69 -7.25
CA MET A 373 -4.76 0.17 -7.64
C MET A 373 -4.99 0.38 -9.13
N GLN A 374 -5.43 -0.66 -9.83
CA GLN A 374 -5.76 -0.60 -11.24
C GLN A 374 -7.18 -1.11 -11.46
N LEU A 375 -8.00 -0.34 -12.15
CA LEU A 375 -9.29 -0.75 -12.67
C LEU A 375 -9.17 -0.96 -14.17
N ILE A 376 -9.36 -2.18 -14.63
CA ILE A 376 -9.25 -2.54 -16.05
C ILE A 376 -10.63 -2.74 -16.62
N PHE A 377 -10.95 -2.00 -17.67
CA PHE A 377 -12.26 -2.00 -18.31
C PHE A 377 -12.24 -2.82 -19.60
N TYR A 378 -13.22 -3.68 -19.75
CA TYR A 378 -13.34 -4.61 -20.87
C TYR A 378 -14.64 -4.38 -21.63
N ARG A 379 -14.57 -4.46 -22.97
CA ARG A 379 -15.73 -4.41 -23.85
C ARG A 379 -15.81 -5.62 -24.77
N SER A 380 -17.01 -5.93 -25.21
CA SER A 380 -17.29 -6.98 -26.20
C SER A 380 -18.11 -6.40 -27.36
N LYS A 381 -17.90 -6.91 -28.57
CA LYS A 381 -18.76 -6.59 -29.74
C LYS A 381 -20.14 -7.26 -29.64
N LYS A 382 -20.30 -8.21 -28.71
CA LYS A 382 -21.52 -9.03 -28.56
C LYS A 382 -22.38 -8.63 -27.35
N SER A 383 -21.95 -7.63 -26.60
CA SER A 383 -22.63 -7.17 -25.38
C SER A 383 -22.37 -5.69 -25.20
N ASP A 384 -23.40 -4.94 -24.81
CA ASP A 384 -23.30 -3.54 -24.43
C ASP A 384 -22.79 -3.37 -22.97
N ASP A 385 -22.72 -4.48 -22.19
CA ASP A 385 -22.21 -4.43 -20.84
C ASP A 385 -20.69 -4.27 -20.84
N ILE A 386 -20.21 -3.34 -20.03
CA ILE A 386 -18.79 -3.10 -19.79
C ILE A 386 -18.43 -3.85 -18.49
N LEU A 387 -17.40 -4.68 -18.57
CA LEU A 387 -16.88 -5.38 -17.40
C LEU A 387 -15.65 -4.66 -16.83
N VAL A 388 -15.51 -4.74 -15.52
CA VAL A 388 -14.36 -4.16 -14.79
C VAL A 388 -13.72 -5.23 -13.92
N LYS A 389 -12.39 -5.21 -13.87
CA LYS A 389 -11.56 -5.98 -12.94
C LYS A 389 -10.76 -5.02 -12.08
N ALA A 390 -10.72 -5.24 -10.77
CA ALA A 390 -9.87 -4.49 -9.86
C ALA A 390 -8.60 -5.27 -9.52
N LEU A 391 -7.47 -4.58 -9.56
CA LEU A 391 -6.19 -5.08 -9.07
C LEU A 391 -5.68 -4.14 -7.96
N LEU A 392 -5.16 -4.71 -6.89
CA LEU A 392 -4.37 -4.00 -5.88
C LEU A 392 -3.00 -4.66 -5.80
N ASN A 393 -1.95 -3.89 -5.99
CA ASN A 393 -0.59 -4.40 -6.11
C ASN A 393 -0.52 -5.58 -7.10
N GLU A 394 -1.22 -5.44 -8.22
CA GLU A 394 -1.33 -6.43 -9.31
C GLU A 394 -2.01 -7.77 -8.91
N LYS A 395 -2.61 -7.86 -7.71
CA LYS A 395 -3.46 -8.99 -7.26
C LYS A 395 -4.93 -8.66 -7.53
N GLU A 396 -5.68 -9.64 -8.06
CA GLU A 396 -7.13 -9.51 -8.31
C GLU A 396 -7.89 -9.42 -7.00
N LEU A 397 -8.79 -8.43 -6.87
CA LEU A 397 -9.67 -8.28 -5.73
C LEU A 397 -11.14 -8.37 -6.12
N SER A 398 -11.98 -8.86 -5.19
CA SER A 398 -13.42 -8.78 -5.31
C SER A 398 -13.90 -7.33 -5.18
N MET A 399 -15.07 -7.05 -5.80
CA MET A 399 -15.74 -5.75 -5.76
C MET A 399 -17.14 -5.91 -5.13
N PRO A 400 -17.75 -4.83 -4.57
CA PRO A 400 -18.91 -4.93 -3.68
C PRO A 400 -20.24 -5.18 -4.38
N VAL A 401 -20.26 -5.75 -5.57
CA VAL A 401 -21.48 -6.12 -6.29
C VAL A 401 -21.42 -7.58 -6.70
N PRO A 402 -22.55 -8.29 -6.81
CA PRO A 402 -22.57 -9.68 -7.28
C PRO A 402 -22.03 -9.80 -8.71
N SER A 403 -21.35 -10.91 -9.01
CA SER A 403 -20.92 -11.25 -10.36
C SER A 403 -20.88 -12.77 -10.55
N GLU A 404 -21.40 -13.24 -11.69
CA GLU A 404 -21.29 -14.62 -12.14
C GLU A 404 -19.95 -14.89 -12.87
N THR A 405 -19.22 -13.82 -13.19
CA THR A 405 -17.95 -13.85 -13.92
C THR A 405 -16.78 -13.29 -13.11
N ALA A 406 -16.85 -13.35 -11.78
CA ALA A 406 -15.75 -12.84 -10.93
C ALA A 406 -14.40 -13.42 -11.39
N PRO A 407 -13.34 -12.62 -11.45
CA PRO A 407 -13.15 -11.27 -10.92
C PRO A 407 -13.57 -10.14 -11.89
N TYR A 408 -14.51 -10.38 -12.78
CA TYR A 408 -15.07 -9.39 -13.71
C TYR A 408 -16.47 -9.00 -13.27
N TYR A 409 -16.72 -7.68 -13.15
CA TYR A 409 -17.95 -7.12 -12.57
C TYR A 409 -18.59 -6.14 -13.57
N SER A 410 -19.92 -6.07 -13.60
CA SER A 410 -20.64 -5.09 -14.44
C SER A 410 -20.35 -3.67 -14.00
N TRP A 411 -19.83 -2.83 -14.92
CA TRP A 411 -19.61 -1.41 -14.66
C TRP A 411 -20.90 -0.68 -14.30
N LYS A 412 -22.00 -1.05 -14.96
CA LYS A 412 -23.31 -0.44 -14.67
C LYS A 412 -23.70 -0.65 -13.21
N ALA A 413 -23.53 -1.86 -12.69
CA ALA A 413 -23.83 -2.17 -11.29
C ALA A 413 -22.88 -1.45 -10.33
N LEU A 414 -21.58 -1.50 -10.58
CA LEU A 414 -20.57 -0.83 -9.77
C LEU A 414 -20.77 0.68 -9.72
N ARG A 415 -21.01 1.30 -10.87
CA ARG A 415 -21.23 2.74 -10.97
C ARG A 415 -22.46 3.19 -10.19
N ALA A 416 -23.56 2.43 -10.26
CA ALA A 416 -24.77 2.69 -9.48
C ALA A 416 -24.49 2.57 -7.97
N TYR A 417 -23.78 1.51 -7.56
CA TYR A 417 -23.38 1.28 -6.18
C TYR A 417 -22.55 2.45 -5.62
N TYR A 418 -21.46 2.82 -6.31
CA TYR A 418 -20.60 3.90 -5.84
C TYR A 418 -21.28 5.27 -5.85
N LYS A 419 -22.12 5.56 -6.84
CA LYS A 419 -22.91 6.80 -6.82
C LYS A 419 -23.86 6.88 -5.64
N SER A 420 -24.59 5.81 -5.35
CA SER A 420 -25.46 5.74 -4.18
C SER A 420 -24.70 5.97 -2.88
N LYS A 421 -23.50 5.37 -2.75
CA LYS A 421 -22.64 5.55 -1.59
C LYS A 421 -22.17 7.00 -1.42
N LEU A 422 -21.72 7.65 -2.50
CA LEU A 422 -21.30 9.04 -2.51
C LEU A 422 -22.47 10.04 -2.29
N GLU A 423 -23.69 9.67 -2.61
CA GLU A 423 -24.88 10.49 -2.32
C GLU A 423 -25.32 10.34 -0.86
N ALA A 424 -25.16 9.17 -0.27
CA ALA A 424 -25.50 8.93 1.13
C ALA A 424 -24.60 9.69 2.11
N SER A 425 -23.32 9.90 1.78
CA SER A 425 -22.37 10.65 2.60
C SER A 425 -22.64 12.16 2.66
N LYS A 426 -23.45 12.70 1.73
CA LYS A 426 -23.80 14.14 1.69
C LYS A 426 -25.02 14.49 2.56
N LYS A 427 -25.69 13.50 3.11
CA LYS A 427 -26.83 13.65 4.01
C LYS A 427 -26.41 13.63 5.46
#